data_372d699b652fdf90e4ad568895763e17
#
_entry.id   372d699b652fdf90e4ad568895763e17
#
_cell.length_a   1.000
_cell.length_b   1.000
_cell.length_c   1.000
_cell.angle_alpha   90.00
_cell.angle_beta   90.00
_cell.angle_gamma   90.00
#
_symmetry.space_group_name_H-M   'P 1'
#
loop_
_entity.id
_entity.type
_entity.pdbx_description
1 polymer ?
#
loop_
_entity_poly.entity_id
_entity_poly.type
_entity_poly.pdbx_seq_one_letter_code
_entity_poly.pdbx_strand_id
1 'polypeptide(L)'
;MNIKLELPQLTDLRPRLTVIGVGGAGCNAINNMIAAGLTGVEFVAANTDAQALEASGAEHRIQLGINLTEGLGAGANPDIGAAAAEEAIDEIKSQISGSHMVFLAAGMGGGTGTGAVSVIARASREM
;
A
#
# COMPACT_ATOMS: atom_id res chain seq x y z
N MET A 1 1.88 -51.31 -1.04
CA MET A 1 1.43 -50.01 -0.53
C MET A 1 2.49 -48.96 -0.87
N ASN A 2 2.10 -48.00 -1.67
CA ASN A 2 3.02 -46.91 -2.04
C ASN A 2 2.87 -45.76 -1.05
N ILE A 3 3.89 -45.53 -0.27
CA ILE A 3 3.95 -44.39 0.64
C ILE A 3 4.70 -43.29 -0.10
N LYS A 4 4.00 -42.22 -0.43
CA LYS A 4 4.65 -41.02 -0.95
C LYS A 4 5.02 -40.13 0.21
N LEU A 5 6.30 -39.97 0.42
CA LEU A 5 6.82 -38.97 1.34
C LEU A 5 7.06 -37.70 0.53
N GLU A 6 6.21 -36.71 0.71
CA GLU A 6 6.43 -35.40 0.09
C GLU A 6 7.06 -34.48 1.11
N LEU A 7 8.18 -33.87 0.73
CA LEU A 7 8.77 -32.82 1.52
C LEU A 7 7.92 -31.56 1.39
N PRO A 8 7.67 -30.85 2.50
CA PRO A 8 6.97 -29.58 2.39
C PRO A 8 7.70 -28.62 1.46
N GLN A 9 6.96 -27.91 0.65
CA GLN A 9 7.55 -26.93 -0.24
C GLN A 9 8.07 -25.75 0.56
N LEU A 10 9.36 -25.47 0.40
CA LEU A 10 10.01 -24.39 1.16
C LEU A 10 9.40 -23.02 0.86
N THR A 11 8.81 -22.84 -0.32
CA THR A 11 8.14 -21.60 -0.70
C THR A 11 6.95 -21.26 0.19
N ASP A 12 6.28 -22.28 0.73
CA ASP A 12 5.13 -22.08 1.62
C ASP A 12 5.53 -21.53 2.99
N LEU A 13 6.83 -21.59 3.32
CA LEU A 13 7.36 -21.09 4.58
C LEU A 13 7.81 -19.62 4.50
N ARG A 14 7.80 -19.04 3.31
CA ARG A 14 8.21 -17.64 3.14
C ARG A 14 7.10 -16.70 3.58
N PRO A 15 7.43 -15.71 4.44
CA PRO A 15 6.44 -14.71 4.78
C PRO A 15 6.10 -13.86 3.56
N ARG A 16 4.84 -13.48 3.46
CA ARG A 16 4.37 -12.53 2.46
C ARG A 16 4.47 -11.14 3.03
N LEU A 17 5.34 -10.34 2.44
CA LEU A 17 5.60 -8.96 2.89
C LEU A 17 5.00 -7.99 1.89
N THR A 18 4.29 -7.00 2.39
CA THR A 18 3.69 -5.95 1.56
C THR A 18 4.21 -4.59 2.04
N VAL A 19 4.64 -3.77 1.11
CA VAL A 19 5.05 -2.38 1.38
C VAL A 19 4.06 -1.45 0.67
N ILE A 20 3.41 -0.61 1.44
CA ILE A 20 2.46 0.37 0.91
C ILE A 20 3.09 1.75 1.00
N GLY A 21 3.28 2.40 -0.14
CA GLY A 21 3.66 3.81 -0.19
C GLY A 21 2.42 4.67 -0.23
N VAL A 22 2.29 5.59 0.72
CA VAL A 22 1.10 6.42 0.91
C VAL A 22 1.44 7.88 0.66
N GLY A 23 0.72 8.50 -0.27
CA GLY A 23 0.94 9.88 -0.67
C GLY A 23 2.18 10.05 -1.54
N GLY A 24 2.54 11.30 -1.85
CA GLY A 24 3.64 11.60 -2.77
C GLY A 24 4.99 11.09 -2.29
N ALA A 25 5.35 11.37 -1.05
CA ALA A 25 6.64 10.95 -0.49
C ALA A 25 6.71 9.43 -0.32
N GLY A 26 5.62 8.80 0.14
CA GLY A 26 5.56 7.34 0.29
C GLY A 26 5.65 6.63 -1.06
N CYS A 27 4.95 7.11 -2.08
CA CYS A 27 5.04 6.55 -3.43
C CYS A 27 6.44 6.73 -4.02
N ASN A 28 7.08 7.88 -3.78
CA ASN A 28 8.45 8.09 -4.20
C ASN A 28 9.42 7.12 -3.53
N ALA A 29 9.23 6.86 -2.23
CA ALA A 29 10.04 5.91 -1.49
C ALA A 29 9.96 4.50 -2.09
N ILE A 30 8.75 4.01 -2.40
CA ILE A 30 8.62 2.68 -2.99
C ILE A 30 9.16 2.63 -4.43
N ASN A 31 9.04 3.71 -5.20
CA ASN A 31 9.64 3.77 -6.53
C ASN A 31 11.17 3.62 -6.44
N ASN A 32 11.79 4.22 -5.44
CA ASN A 32 13.23 4.07 -5.22
C ASN A 32 13.60 2.65 -4.82
N MET A 33 12.79 1.99 -4.00
CA MET A 33 13.01 0.58 -3.62
C MET A 33 12.90 -0.34 -4.83
N ILE A 34 11.93 -0.12 -5.70
CA ILE A 34 11.75 -0.87 -6.94
C ILE A 34 12.94 -0.66 -7.87
N ALA A 35 13.38 0.58 -8.05
CA ALA A 35 14.52 0.93 -8.90
C ALA A 35 15.83 0.32 -8.37
N ALA A 36 15.95 0.17 -7.05
CA ALA A 36 17.12 -0.46 -6.41
C ALA A 36 17.11 -2.00 -6.53
N GLY A 37 16.06 -2.59 -7.10
CA GLY A 37 15.98 -4.02 -7.33
C GLY A 37 15.56 -4.84 -6.11
N LEU A 38 14.90 -4.23 -5.13
CA LEU A 38 14.40 -4.95 -3.96
C LEU A 38 13.34 -5.96 -4.40
N THR A 39 13.55 -7.23 -4.04
CA THR A 39 12.67 -8.35 -4.39
C THR A 39 12.13 -9.03 -3.15
N GLY A 40 11.15 -9.94 -3.32
CA GLY A 40 10.57 -10.68 -2.21
C GLY A 40 9.50 -9.93 -1.44
N VAL A 41 9.09 -8.77 -1.92
CA VAL A 41 8.01 -7.96 -1.35
C VAL A 41 7.04 -7.55 -2.44
N GLU A 42 5.79 -7.34 -2.05
CA GLU A 42 4.79 -6.75 -2.92
C GLU A 42 4.71 -5.25 -2.65
N PHE A 43 4.68 -4.47 -3.70
CA PHE A 43 4.60 -3.01 -3.59
C PHE A 43 3.20 -2.52 -3.97
N VAL A 44 2.65 -1.67 -3.14
CA VAL A 44 1.35 -1.03 -3.35
C VAL A 44 1.53 0.48 -3.24
N ALA A 45 1.13 1.21 -4.26
CA ALA A 45 1.11 2.68 -4.23
C ALA A 45 -0.32 3.14 -3.94
N ALA A 46 -0.49 3.98 -2.94
CA ALA A 46 -1.78 4.55 -2.56
C ALA A 46 -1.67 6.07 -2.53
N ASN A 47 -2.48 6.75 -3.30
CA ASN A 47 -2.44 8.21 -3.40
C ASN A 47 -3.80 8.76 -3.82
N THR A 48 -4.05 10.01 -3.49
CA THR A 48 -5.19 10.78 -3.99
C THR A 48 -4.90 11.40 -5.36
N ASP A 49 -3.63 11.58 -5.69
CA ASP A 49 -3.19 12.16 -6.96
C ASP A 49 -3.07 11.06 -8.04
N ALA A 50 -3.96 11.10 -9.01
CA ALA A 50 -4.01 10.12 -10.09
C ALA A 50 -2.75 10.14 -10.97
N GLN A 51 -2.19 11.31 -11.21
CA GLN A 51 -0.97 11.42 -12.04
C GLN A 51 0.23 10.79 -11.37
N ALA A 52 0.36 10.97 -10.05
CA ALA A 52 1.42 10.33 -9.27
C ALA A 52 1.30 8.81 -9.31
N LEU A 53 0.08 8.28 -9.29
CA LEU A 53 -0.16 6.84 -9.40
C LEU A 53 0.22 6.30 -10.77
N GLU A 54 -0.10 7.03 -11.84
CA GLU A 54 0.28 6.60 -13.19
C GLU A 54 1.80 6.52 -13.37
N ALA A 55 2.54 7.38 -12.68
CA ALA A 55 3.99 7.41 -12.72
C ALA A 55 4.64 6.36 -11.81
N SER A 56 3.87 5.67 -10.96
CA SER A 56 4.40 4.68 -10.02
C SER A 56 4.77 3.38 -10.73
N GLY A 57 5.90 2.79 -10.34
CA GLY A 57 6.32 1.46 -10.77
C GLY A 57 5.72 0.31 -9.98
N ALA A 58 4.86 0.58 -9.00
CA ALA A 58 4.23 -0.46 -8.19
C ALA A 58 3.26 -1.31 -9.03
N GLU A 59 3.21 -2.61 -8.75
CA GLU A 59 2.29 -3.52 -9.44
C GLU A 59 0.84 -3.23 -9.09
N HIS A 60 0.59 -2.84 -7.85
CA HIS A 60 -0.74 -2.53 -7.35
C HIS A 60 -0.82 -1.05 -7.00
N ARG A 61 -1.90 -0.42 -7.45
CA ARG A 61 -2.12 1.00 -7.23
C ARG A 61 -3.54 1.21 -6.73
N ILE A 62 -3.68 1.98 -5.67
CA ILE A 62 -4.97 2.31 -5.07
C ILE A 62 -5.15 3.82 -5.14
N GLN A 63 -6.16 4.26 -5.86
CA GLN A 63 -6.54 5.67 -5.84
C GLN A 63 -7.45 5.93 -4.66
N LEU A 64 -6.97 6.75 -3.72
CA LEU A 64 -7.70 7.12 -2.53
C LEU A 64 -8.65 8.27 -2.84
N GLY A 65 -9.87 8.20 -2.32
CA GLY A 65 -10.81 9.30 -2.39
C GLY A 65 -11.18 9.73 -3.79
N ILE A 66 -11.48 8.79 -4.68
CA ILE A 66 -11.82 9.07 -6.08
C ILE A 66 -12.93 10.13 -6.18
N ASN A 67 -13.98 9.98 -5.39
CA ASN A 67 -15.10 10.91 -5.40
C ASN A 67 -14.82 12.18 -4.61
N LEU A 68 -13.99 12.10 -3.58
CA LEU A 68 -13.67 13.21 -2.69
C LEU A 68 -12.71 14.21 -3.33
N THR A 69 -11.66 13.73 -4.01
CA THR A 69 -10.61 14.60 -4.55
C THR A 69 -10.60 14.67 -6.08
N GLU A 70 -11.31 13.78 -6.75
CA GLU A 70 -11.37 13.71 -8.22
C GLU A 70 -9.99 13.60 -8.89
N GLY A 71 -9.04 12.99 -8.18
CA GLY A 71 -7.68 12.78 -8.68
C GLY A 71 -6.74 13.97 -8.51
N LEU A 72 -7.19 15.04 -7.87
CA LEU A 72 -6.42 16.28 -7.72
C LEU A 72 -5.55 16.33 -6.46
N GLY A 73 -5.66 15.31 -5.58
CA GLY A 73 -4.89 15.27 -4.35
C GLY A 73 -5.63 15.88 -3.15
N ALA A 74 -4.97 15.85 -2.00
CA ALA A 74 -5.56 16.30 -0.73
C ALA A 74 -5.25 17.76 -0.40
N GLY A 75 -4.45 18.45 -1.21
CA GLY A 75 -4.12 19.86 -0.99
C GLY A 75 -3.42 20.11 0.35
N ALA A 76 -2.56 19.20 0.80
CA ALA A 76 -1.86 19.25 2.09
C ALA A 76 -2.81 19.27 3.32
N ASN A 77 -4.04 18.78 3.17
CA ASN A 77 -5.03 18.70 4.25
C ASN A 77 -5.11 17.25 4.75
N PRO A 78 -4.63 16.96 5.99
CA PRO A 78 -4.68 15.60 6.54
C PRO A 78 -6.09 15.04 6.72
N ASP A 79 -7.07 15.87 6.99
CA ASP A 79 -8.46 15.41 7.13
C ASP A 79 -9.01 14.88 5.81
N ILE A 80 -8.66 15.52 4.70
CA ILE A 80 -9.02 15.04 3.37
C ILE A 80 -8.29 13.72 3.08
N GLY A 81 -7.02 13.63 3.44
CA GLY A 81 -6.25 12.39 3.30
C GLY A 81 -6.86 11.22 4.06
N ALA A 82 -7.26 11.45 5.31
CA ALA A 82 -7.91 10.43 6.12
C ALA A 82 -9.26 9.99 5.53
N ALA A 83 -10.10 10.95 5.12
CA ALA A 83 -11.40 10.66 4.51
C ALA A 83 -11.24 9.92 3.19
N ALA A 84 -10.22 10.26 2.40
CA ALA A 84 -9.91 9.58 1.15
C ALA A 84 -9.54 8.11 1.39
N ALA A 85 -8.76 7.83 2.43
CA ALA A 85 -8.42 6.46 2.78
C ALA A 85 -9.63 5.67 3.27
N GLU A 86 -10.53 6.29 4.05
CA GLU A 86 -11.77 5.64 4.47
C GLU A 86 -12.66 5.29 3.28
N GLU A 87 -12.72 6.12 2.26
CA GLU A 87 -13.46 5.82 1.04
C GLU A 87 -12.94 4.56 0.34
N ALA A 88 -11.63 4.32 0.38
CA ALA A 88 -10.97 3.20 -0.27
C ALA A 88 -10.68 2.03 0.68
N ILE A 89 -11.27 2.00 1.87
CA ILE A 89 -10.88 1.06 2.93
C ILE A 89 -11.04 -0.41 2.52
N ASP A 90 -12.07 -0.75 1.76
CA ASP A 90 -12.29 -2.12 1.32
C ASP A 90 -11.24 -2.57 0.32
N GLU A 91 -10.84 -1.69 -0.58
CA GLU A 91 -9.78 -1.96 -1.54
C GLU A 91 -8.43 -2.13 -0.84
N ILE A 92 -8.16 -1.29 0.16
CA ILE A 92 -6.95 -1.39 0.98
C ILE A 92 -6.92 -2.74 1.69
N LYS A 93 -8.00 -3.13 2.34
CA LYS A 93 -8.09 -4.43 3.04
C LYS A 93 -7.91 -5.59 2.08
N SER A 94 -8.46 -5.50 0.89
CA SER A 94 -8.30 -6.53 -0.14
C SER A 94 -6.83 -6.70 -0.54
N GLN A 95 -6.09 -5.60 -0.70
CA GLN A 95 -4.69 -5.64 -1.12
C GLN A 95 -3.76 -6.21 -0.03
N ILE A 96 -4.06 -5.99 1.24
CA ILE A 96 -3.22 -6.48 2.34
C ILE A 96 -3.64 -7.85 2.87
N SER A 97 -4.75 -8.38 2.38
CA SER A 97 -5.25 -9.70 2.78
C SER A 97 -4.22 -10.78 2.48
N GLY A 98 -3.93 -11.61 3.44
CA GLY A 98 -2.94 -12.68 3.31
C GLY A 98 -1.50 -12.23 3.55
N SER A 99 -1.25 -10.95 3.78
CA SER A 99 0.09 -10.47 4.13
C SER A 99 0.42 -10.85 5.57
N HIS A 100 1.65 -11.34 5.80
CA HIS A 100 2.14 -11.63 7.15
C HIS A 100 2.64 -10.37 7.84
N MET A 101 3.15 -9.42 7.06
CA MET A 101 3.63 -8.14 7.56
C MET A 101 3.38 -7.05 6.53
N VAL A 102 2.94 -5.89 7.00
CA VAL A 102 2.69 -4.71 6.16
C VAL A 102 3.56 -3.57 6.67
N PHE A 103 4.36 -3.01 5.77
CA PHE A 103 5.15 -1.82 6.02
C PHE A 103 4.48 -0.63 5.36
N LEU A 104 4.42 0.47 6.07
CA LEU A 104 3.84 1.71 5.55
C LEU A 104 4.94 2.76 5.42
N ALA A 105 5.08 3.30 4.22
CA ALA A 105 5.97 4.42 3.95
C ALA A 105 5.13 5.66 3.65
N ALA A 106 5.29 6.71 4.42
CA ALA A 106 4.56 7.96 4.25
C ALA A 106 5.42 9.14 4.68
N GLY A 107 5.29 10.26 3.97
CA GLY A 107 5.91 11.51 4.38
C GLY A 107 5.07 12.22 5.43
N MET A 108 5.72 12.92 6.34
CA MET A 108 5.06 13.76 7.34
C MET A 108 4.85 15.17 6.77
N GLY A 109 3.76 15.79 7.15
CA GLY A 109 3.44 17.16 6.73
C GLY A 109 2.67 17.30 5.42
N GLY A 110 2.49 16.21 4.66
CA GLY A 110 1.62 16.18 3.49
C GLY A 110 0.17 15.88 3.87
N GLY A 111 -0.76 16.12 2.96
CA GLY A 111 -2.18 15.85 3.21
C GLY A 111 -2.50 14.36 3.18
N THR A 112 -2.21 13.70 2.07
CA THR A 112 -2.55 12.29 1.88
C THR A 112 -1.77 11.39 2.82
N GLY A 113 -0.44 11.49 2.83
CA GLY A 113 0.40 10.62 3.63
C GLY A 113 0.11 10.76 5.13
N THR A 114 0.06 11.99 5.62
CA THR A 114 -0.17 12.27 7.04
C THR A 114 -1.56 11.81 7.50
N GLY A 115 -2.60 12.06 6.69
CA GLY A 115 -3.97 11.72 7.06
C GLY A 115 -4.30 10.25 6.84
N ALA A 116 -3.86 9.69 5.73
CA ALA A 116 -4.25 8.33 5.35
C ALA A 116 -3.49 7.25 6.11
N VAL A 117 -2.25 7.51 6.54
CA VAL A 117 -1.41 6.47 7.16
C VAL A 117 -2.04 5.85 8.39
N SER A 118 -2.70 6.66 9.24
CA SER A 118 -3.35 6.15 10.44
C SER A 118 -4.55 5.26 10.11
N VAL A 119 -5.31 5.62 9.08
CA VAL A 119 -6.45 4.81 8.61
C VAL A 119 -5.97 3.47 8.08
N ILE A 120 -4.93 3.46 7.26
CA ILE A 120 -4.37 2.24 6.68
C ILE A 120 -3.73 1.37 7.76
N ALA A 121 -3.01 1.98 8.71
CA ALA A 121 -2.42 1.23 9.81
C ALA A 121 -3.49 0.55 10.67
N ARG A 122 -4.58 1.25 10.96
CA ARG A 122 -5.71 0.66 11.70
C ARG A 122 -6.32 -0.51 10.92
N ALA A 123 -6.55 -0.34 9.64
CA ALA A 123 -7.09 -1.41 8.80
C ALA A 123 -6.18 -2.64 8.78
N SER A 124 -4.87 -2.43 8.74
CA SER A 124 -3.88 -3.51 8.79
C SER A 124 -3.93 -4.27 10.12
N ARG A 125 -4.12 -3.58 11.23
CA ARG A 125 -4.20 -4.18 12.55
C ARG A 125 -5.48 -4.98 12.78
N GLU A 126 -6.56 -4.62 12.11
CA GLU A 126 -7.85 -5.31 12.22
C GLU A 126 -7.88 -6.63 11.45
N MET A 127 -6.86 -6.91 10.67
CA MET A 127 -6.74 -8.13 9.85
C MET A 127 -5.66 -9.11 10.46
#